data_04e746b63ad0223d0d06955d96a18a98
#
_entry.id   04e746b63ad0223d0d06955d96a18a98
#
_cell.length_a   1.000
_cell.length_b   1.000
_cell.length_c   1.000
_cell.angle_alpha   90.00
_cell.angle_beta   90.00
_cell.angle_gamma   90.00
#
_symmetry.space_group_name_H-M   'P 1'
#
loop_
_entity.id
_entity.type
_entity.pdbx_description
1 polymer ?
#
loop_
_entity_poly.entity_id
_entity_poly.type
_entity_poly.pdbx_seq_one_letter_code
_entity_poly.pdbx_strand_id
1 'polypeptide(L)'
;MSSLKLIPLGTVAPYCKDDKKCPGYLIKYNEQNIILDLGNGAISNMNLPEDLSNLKVFISHFHPDHYGDLTALFQAALVYNRLGFINNEIPIYLPKYYVKEDMYYTGEDGWYTSKTLEKTPLDYRYLEQYQKNCPIKIIGYDKLNIEENGIKISSLVVPHTIKSNAIKVEIEDKIIVYSSDTGTKNNLREFAKNADLFICEATFLKGQSRLDDSHLFAYEAAQIAKDANVKELALTHFWPEIDKSLYVEEAKEYFDNVCSLEERKEKVLIYDKRSSK
;
A
#
# COMPACT_ATOMS: atom_id res chain seq x y z
N MET A 1 -22.86 -14.48 6.62
CA MET A 1 -22.69 -13.19 5.93
C MET A 1 -21.22 -13.03 5.64
N SER A 2 -20.83 -12.90 4.38
CA SER A 2 -19.44 -12.58 4.02
C SER A 2 -19.13 -11.18 4.53
N SER A 3 -18.07 -11.04 5.30
CA SER A 3 -17.60 -9.76 5.80
C SER A 3 -16.35 -9.33 5.04
N LEU A 4 -16.32 -8.08 4.61
CA LEU A 4 -15.13 -7.42 4.12
C LEU A 4 -14.44 -6.75 5.30
N LYS A 5 -13.16 -7.07 5.53
CA LYS A 5 -12.40 -6.54 6.66
C LYS A 5 -11.11 -5.88 6.18
N LEU A 6 -10.78 -4.75 6.77
CA LEU A 6 -9.47 -4.11 6.67
C LEU A 6 -8.74 -4.26 8.00
N ILE A 7 -7.49 -4.73 7.96
CA ILE A 7 -6.61 -4.85 9.11
C ILE A 7 -5.34 -4.06 8.80
N PRO A 8 -5.13 -2.89 9.42
CA PRO A 8 -3.87 -2.16 9.27
C PRO A 8 -2.73 -2.93 9.93
N LEU A 9 -1.69 -3.23 9.18
CA LEU A 9 -0.48 -3.90 9.65
C LEU A 9 0.56 -2.88 10.11
N GLY A 10 0.51 -1.66 9.58
CA GLY A 10 1.36 -0.54 9.94
C GLY A 10 0.82 0.76 9.35
N THR A 11 1.13 1.88 10.03
CA THR A 11 0.53 3.19 9.71
C THR A 11 1.49 4.37 9.83
N VAL A 12 2.75 4.14 10.25
CA VAL A 12 3.74 5.21 10.43
C VAL A 12 4.81 5.19 9.34
N ALA A 13 5.40 6.33 9.10
CA ALA A 13 6.44 6.55 8.08
C ALA A 13 7.44 7.63 8.53
N PRO A 14 8.64 7.67 7.96
CA PRO A 14 9.23 6.70 7.03
C PRO A 14 9.99 5.56 7.73
N TYR A 15 9.83 5.38 9.04
CA TYR A 15 10.50 4.33 9.81
C TYR A 15 9.63 3.85 10.99
N CYS A 16 9.92 2.62 11.42
CA CYS A 16 9.30 2.04 12.61
C CYS A 16 9.83 2.68 13.88
N LYS A 17 8.95 2.84 14.87
CA LYS A 17 9.34 3.27 16.20
C LYS A 17 8.49 2.57 17.25
N ASP A 18 9.16 2.01 18.27
CA ASP A 18 8.53 1.21 19.32
C ASP A 18 7.70 0.05 18.71
N ASP A 19 6.43 -0.01 19.02
CA ASP A 19 5.48 -0.99 18.48
C ASP A 19 4.80 -0.55 17.16
N LYS A 20 5.06 0.69 16.70
CA LYS A 20 4.50 1.23 15.46
C LYS A 20 5.25 0.72 14.24
N LYS A 21 4.53 0.30 13.20
CA LYS A 21 5.04 -0.31 11.97
C LYS A 21 4.77 0.56 10.74
N CYS A 22 5.62 0.40 9.72
CA CYS A 22 5.47 1.10 8.45
C CYS A 22 4.27 0.58 7.63
N PRO A 23 3.79 1.33 6.62
CA PRO A 23 2.54 1.07 5.93
C PRO A 23 2.35 -0.36 5.45
N GLY A 24 1.19 -0.90 5.75
CA GLY A 24 0.74 -2.19 5.27
C GLY A 24 -0.74 -2.39 5.62
N TYR A 25 -1.55 -2.84 4.66
CA TYR A 25 -3.00 -2.94 4.85
C TYR A 25 -3.49 -4.28 4.30
N LEU A 26 -3.96 -5.14 5.20
CA LEU A 26 -4.51 -6.44 4.85
C LEU A 26 -6.03 -6.32 4.69
N ILE A 27 -6.52 -6.64 3.51
CA ILE A 27 -7.94 -6.73 3.19
C ILE A 27 -8.30 -8.22 3.13
N LYS A 28 -9.30 -8.62 3.91
CA LYS A 28 -9.84 -9.98 3.93
C LYS A 28 -11.25 -9.99 3.41
N TYR A 29 -11.50 -10.84 2.43
CA TYR A 29 -12.84 -11.08 1.89
C TYR A 29 -13.01 -12.56 1.52
N ASN A 30 -13.94 -13.24 2.18
CA ASN A 30 -14.09 -14.69 2.09
C ASN A 30 -12.74 -15.37 2.40
N GLU A 31 -12.24 -16.20 1.48
CA GLU A 31 -10.94 -16.87 1.59
C GLU A 31 -9.79 -16.09 0.90
N GLN A 32 -10.05 -14.87 0.41
CA GLN A 32 -9.05 -14.06 -0.27
C GLN A 32 -8.40 -13.08 0.70
N ASN A 33 -7.08 -13.01 0.65
CA ASN A 33 -6.25 -12.07 1.40
C ASN A 33 -5.51 -11.16 0.40
N ILE A 34 -5.60 -9.84 0.61
CA ILE A 34 -4.96 -8.84 -0.25
C ILE A 34 -4.17 -7.91 0.66
N ILE A 35 -2.90 -7.74 0.37
CA ILE A 35 -2.05 -6.76 1.06
C ILE A 35 -1.75 -5.61 0.10
N LEU A 36 -1.98 -4.39 0.57
CA LEU A 36 -1.53 -3.14 -0.05
C LEU A 36 -0.35 -2.62 0.77
N ASP A 37 0.83 -2.62 0.18
CA ASP A 37 2.13 -2.37 0.80
C ASP A 37 2.47 -3.31 1.96
N LEU A 38 3.76 -3.52 2.18
CA LEU A 38 4.30 -4.32 3.27
C LEU A 38 5.61 -3.69 3.75
N GLY A 39 5.47 -2.58 4.45
CA GLY A 39 6.59 -1.82 4.99
C GLY A 39 7.24 -2.47 6.19
N ASN A 40 8.31 -1.87 6.66
CA ASN A 40 9.14 -2.41 7.73
C ASN A 40 8.32 -2.73 8.99
N GLY A 41 8.43 -3.95 9.47
CA GLY A 41 7.76 -4.46 10.66
C GLY A 41 6.30 -4.89 10.46
N ALA A 42 5.65 -4.57 9.34
CA ALA A 42 4.24 -4.86 9.07
C ALA A 42 3.93 -6.36 9.13
N ILE A 43 4.84 -7.22 8.66
CA ILE A 43 4.65 -8.68 8.69
C ILE A 43 4.47 -9.22 10.11
N SER A 44 5.02 -8.56 11.13
CA SER A 44 4.89 -8.97 12.53
C SER A 44 3.46 -8.83 13.07
N ASN A 45 2.63 -8.06 12.37
CA ASN A 45 1.23 -7.85 12.69
C ASN A 45 0.29 -8.77 11.88
N MET A 46 0.82 -9.61 11.00
CA MET A 46 0.06 -10.66 10.32
C MET A 46 -0.18 -11.86 11.24
N ASN A 47 -1.30 -12.53 11.05
CA ASN A 47 -1.59 -13.82 11.66
C ASN A 47 -1.10 -14.94 10.73
N LEU A 48 0.14 -15.40 10.93
CA LEU A 48 0.77 -16.44 10.12
C LEU A 48 0.49 -17.84 10.71
N PRO A 49 0.24 -18.89 9.88
CA PRO A 49 0.27 -18.90 8.42
C PRO A 49 -1.06 -18.50 7.73
N GLU A 50 -2.14 -18.25 8.45
CA GLU A 50 -3.50 -18.08 7.91
C GLU A 50 -3.57 -16.95 6.88
N ASP A 51 -2.88 -15.84 7.13
CA ASP A 51 -2.87 -14.68 6.23
C ASP A 51 -2.10 -14.92 4.92
N LEU A 52 -1.28 -16.00 4.86
CA LEU A 52 -0.59 -16.39 3.63
C LEU A 52 -1.49 -17.19 2.67
N SER A 53 -2.62 -17.70 3.16
CA SER A 53 -3.56 -18.46 2.33
C SER A 53 -4.24 -17.55 1.32
N ASN A 54 -4.22 -17.93 0.03
CA ASN A 54 -4.80 -17.16 -1.07
C ASN A 54 -4.39 -15.66 -1.05
N LEU A 55 -3.18 -15.39 -0.61
CA LEU A 55 -2.61 -14.06 -0.48
C LEU A 55 -2.19 -13.50 -1.86
N LYS A 56 -2.50 -12.22 -2.08
CA LYS A 56 -1.94 -11.38 -3.15
C LYS A 56 -1.36 -10.11 -2.53
N VAL A 57 -0.17 -9.72 -2.95
CA VAL A 57 0.52 -8.53 -2.43
C VAL A 57 0.68 -7.51 -3.54
N PHE A 58 0.34 -6.27 -3.27
CA PHE A 58 0.46 -5.15 -4.20
C PHE A 58 1.31 -4.07 -3.56
N ILE A 59 2.48 -3.81 -4.12
CA ILE A 59 3.37 -2.74 -3.68
C ILE A 59 3.08 -1.51 -4.53
N SER A 60 2.82 -0.40 -3.88
CA SER A 60 2.47 0.87 -4.50
C SER A 60 3.68 1.56 -5.14
N HIS A 61 4.80 1.57 -4.43
CA HIS A 61 6.07 2.15 -4.88
C HIS A 61 7.26 1.60 -4.08
N PHE A 62 8.48 2.01 -4.45
CA PHE A 62 9.71 1.44 -3.89
C PHE A 62 10.43 2.33 -2.89
N HIS A 63 9.72 3.00 -1.98
CA HIS A 63 10.35 3.47 -0.74
C HIS A 63 10.41 2.34 0.29
N PRO A 64 11.51 2.21 1.04
CA PRO A 64 11.71 1.07 1.94
C PRO A 64 10.61 0.85 2.97
N ASP A 65 9.97 1.91 3.41
CA ASP A 65 8.84 1.86 4.34
C ASP A 65 7.54 1.29 3.72
N HIS A 66 7.50 1.01 2.41
CA HIS A 66 6.36 0.40 1.72
C HIS A 66 6.59 -1.04 1.27
N TYR A 67 7.86 -1.50 1.19
CA TYR A 67 8.18 -2.86 0.74
C TYR A 67 9.20 -3.59 1.62
N GLY A 68 9.68 -2.98 2.69
CA GLY A 68 10.83 -3.47 3.47
C GLY A 68 10.69 -4.89 3.99
N ASP A 69 9.47 -5.33 4.29
CA ASP A 69 9.22 -6.69 4.78
C ASP A 69 8.99 -7.74 3.68
N LEU A 70 9.12 -7.40 2.38
CA LEU A 70 8.99 -8.42 1.33
C LEU A 70 9.98 -9.57 1.49
N THR A 71 11.21 -9.30 1.91
CA THR A 71 12.21 -10.35 2.14
C THR A 71 11.82 -11.25 3.31
N ALA A 72 11.22 -10.71 4.36
CA ALA A 72 10.68 -11.48 5.48
C ALA A 72 9.47 -12.33 5.04
N LEU A 73 8.59 -11.77 4.20
CA LEU A 73 7.47 -12.52 3.62
C LEU A 73 7.96 -13.71 2.78
N PHE A 74 9.03 -13.55 1.99
CA PHE A 74 9.60 -14.63 1.21
C PHE A 74 10.10 -15.77 2.11
N GLN A 75 10.78 -15.44 3.21
CA GLN A 75 11.23 -16.43 4.17
C GLN A 75 10.06 -17.13 4.87
N ALA A 76 9.04 -16.38 5.28
CA ALA A 76 7.85 -16.95 5.88
C ALA A 76 7.14 -17.91 4.92
N ALA A 77 6.92 -17.49 3.66
CA ALA A 77 6.31 -18.33 2.64
C ALA A 77 7.10 -19.63 2.41
N LEU A 78 8.44 -19.53 2.33
CA LEU A 78 9.31 -20.70 2.20
C LEU A 78 9.15 -21.68 3.37
N VAL A 79 9.20 -21.18 4.60
CA VAL A 79 9.11 -21.98 5.81
C VAL A 79 7.74 -22.66 5.92
N TYR A 80 6.66 -21.90 5.79
CA TYR A 80 5.30 -22.42 5.92
C TYR A 80 4.92 -23.39 4.79
N ASN A 81 5.45 -23.17 3.57
CA ASN A 81 5.30 -24.14 2.49
C ASN A 81 6.03 -25.46 2.79
N ARG A 82 7.28 -25.41 3.28
CA ARG A 82 8.03 -26.61 3.67
C ARG A 82 7.40 -27.38 4.83
N LEU A 83 6.73 -26.68 5.73
CA LEU A 83 5.99 -27.28 6.85
C LEU A 83 4.61 -27.80 6.43
N GLY A 84 4.19 -27.57 5.17
CA GLY A 84 2.91 -28.02 4.64
C GLY A 84 1.69 -27.20 5.10
N PHE A 85 1.90 -26.00 5.66
CA PHE A 85 0.80 -25.11 6.07
C PHE A 85 0.18 -24.35 4.90
N ILE A 86 0.97 -24.05 3.87
CA ILE A 86 0.51 -23.42 2.63
C ILE A 86 1.00 -24.21 1.43
N ASN A 87 0.21 -24.28 0.38
CA ASN A 87 0.53 -24.92 -0.90
C ASN A 87 0.19 -24.06 -2.13
N ASN A 88 -0.27 -22.84 -1.90
CA ASN A 88 -0.58 -21.88 -2.94
C ASN A 88 0.62 -21.02 -3.31
N GLU A 89 0.68 -20.60 -4.56
CA GLU A 89 1.61 -19.57 -5.02
C GLU A 89 1.10 -18.19 -4.57
N ILE A 90 2.00 -17.35 -4.06
CA ILE A 90 1.71 -15.98 -3.63
C ILE A 90 2.15 -15.01 -4.72
N PRO A 91 1.23 -14.43 -5.51
CA PRO A 91 1.56 -13.40 -6.49
C PRO A 91 1.88 -12.08 -5.78
N ILE A 92 3.01 -11.49 -6.15
CA ILE A 92 3.49 -10.21 -5.66
C ILE A 92 3.59 -9.25 -6.84
N TYR A 93 2.74 -8.24 -6.85
CA TYR A 93 2.66 -7.23 -7.89
C TYR A 93 3.55 -6.06 -7.51
N LEU A 94 4.55 -5.79 -8.33
CA LEU A 94 5.53 -4.72 -8.15
C LEU A 94 5.42 -3.71 -9.31
N PRO A 95 5.45 -2.38 -9.03
CA PRO A 95 5.47 -1.40 -10.11
C PRO A 95 6.74 -1.56 -10.95
N LYS A 96 6.60 -1.54 -12.27
CA LYS A 96 7.73 -1.49 -13.16
C LYS A 96 8.44 -0.15 -13.01
N TYR A 97 9.71 -0.21 -12.78
CA TYR A 97 10.57 0.94 -12.61
C TYR A 97 11.53 1.02 -13.78
N TYR A 98 11.44 2.09 -14.56
CA TYR A 98 12.37 2.37 -15.64
C TYR A 98 13.41 3.35 -15.13
N VAL A 99 14.59 2.87 -14.78
CA VAL A 99 15.73 3.74 -14.54
C VAL A 99 16.31 4.08 -15.92
N LYS A 100 16.30 5.35 -16.28
CA LYS A 100 17.34 5.83 -17.20
C LYS A 100 18.64 5.60 -16.44
N GLU A 101 19.49 4.71 -16.93
CA GLU A 101 20.83 4.58 -16.39
C GLU A 101 21.57 5.87 -16.69
N ASP A 102 21.40 6.84 -15.80
CA ASP A 102 22.14 8.06 -15.85
C ASP A 102 23.43 7.82 -15.07
N MET A 103 24.51 7.67 -15.81
CA MET A 103 25.88 7.83 -15.33
C MET A 103 26.23 7.07 -14.04
N TYR A 104 26.94 5.99 -14.14
CA TYR A 104 27.63 5.39 -13.01
C TYR A 104 29.13 5.64 -13.11
N TYR A 105 29.76 5.82 -11.96
CA TYR A 105 31.19 6.05 -11.82
C TYR A 105 31.90 4.70 -11.66
N THR A 106 32.84 4.38 -12.56
CA THR A 106 33.58 3.12 -12.50
C THR A 106 34.90 3.21 -11.74
N GLY A 107 35.29 4.39 -11.28
CA GLY A 107 36.51 4.60 -10.48
C GLY A 107 37.77 4.79 -11.30
N GLU A 108 37.96 4.14 -12.45
CA GLU A 108 39.19 4.23 -13.24
C GLU A 108 39.06 5.13 -14.46
N ASP A 109 37.92 5.16 -15.13
CA ASP A 109 37.74 5.85 -16.41
C ASP A 109 36.67 6.95 -16.42
N GLY A 110 36.05 7.25 -15.27
CA GLY A 110 35.06 8.31 -15.17
C GLY A 110 33.60 7.84 -15.27
N TRP A 111 32.73 8.72 -15.78
CA TRP A 111 31.29 8.53 -15.85
C TRP A 111 30.88 7.94 -17.21
N TYR A 112 30.08 6.89 -17.19
CA TYR A 112 29.50 6.28 -18.38
C TYR A 112 27.98 6.43 -18.39
N THR A 113 27.43 6.70 -19.58
CA THR A 113 26.00 6.61 -19.85
C THR A 113 25.66 5.23 -20.34
N SER A 114 24.74 4.54 -19.73
CA SER A 114 24.28 3.27 -20.21
C SER A 114 22.80 3.26 -20.58
N LYS A 115 22.38 2.19 -21.20
CA LYS A 115 21.04 2.00 -21.76
C LYS A 115 19.96 2.07 -20.70
N THR A 116 18.75 2.48 -21.09
CA THR A 116 17.54 2.34 -20.27
C THR A 116 17.35 0.86 -19.94
N LEU A 117 17.53 0.48 -18.67
CA LEU A 117 17.22 -0.85 -18.17
C LEU A 117 15.94 -0.81 -17.36
N GLU A 118 15.09 -1.78 -17.60
CA GLU A 118 14.00 -2.08 -16.68
C GLU A 118 14.63 -2.69 -15.41
N LYS A 119 14.63 -1.93 -14.31
CA LYS A 119 15.11 -2.39 -13.02
C LYS A 119 13.99 -2.28 -12.00
N THR A 120 13.92 -3.21 -11.06
CA THR A 120 13.36 -2.91 -9.76
C THR A 120 14.50 -2.55 -8.80
N PRO A 121 14.23 -1.78 -7.75
CA PRO A 121 15.22 -1.46 -6.71
C PRO A 121 15.73 -2.70 -5.96
N LEU A 122 14.95 -3.78 -5.97
CA LEU A 122 15.38 -5.08 -5.51
C LEU A 122 16.17 -5.72 -6.66
N ASP A 123 17.44 -6.04 -6.45
CA ASP A 123 18.23 -6.78 -7.46
C ASP A 123 17.44 -8.05 -7.83
N TYR A 124 16.86 -8.09 -9.02
CA TYR A 124 16.03 -9.19 -9.50
C TYR A 124 16.71 -10.55 -9.36
N ARG A 125 18.03 -10.61 -9.52
CA ARG A 125 18.77 -11.87 -9.41
C ARG A 125 18.67 -12.48 -8.02
N TYR A 126 18.61 -11.67 -6.98
CA TYR A 126 18.39 -12.14 -5.62
C TYR A 126 16.96 -12.69 -5.47
N LEU A 127 15.97 -11.98 -5.99
CA LEU A 127 14.57 -12.41 -5.96
C LEU A 127 14.30 -13.63 -6.84
N GLU A 128 14.95 -13.73 -8.00
CA GLU A 128 14.86 -14.93 -8.86
C GLU A 128 15.31 -16.21 -8.15
N GLN A 129 16.29 -16.10 -7.26
CA GLN A 129 16.69 -17.25 -6.43
C GLN A 129 15.59 -17.68 -5.47
N TYR A 130 14.83 -16.73 -4.91
CA TYR A 130 13.69 -17.06 -4.06
C TYR A 130 12.55 -17.68 -4.87
N GLN A 131 12.22 -17.16 -6.04
CA GLN A 131 11.17 -17.72 -6.89
C GLN A 131 11.38 -19.20 -7.24
N LYS A 132 12.64 -19.66 -7.34
CA LYS A 132 12.94 -21.07 -7.62
C LYS A 132 12.60 -22.03 -6.47
N ASN A 133 12.57 -21.54 -5.24
CA ASN A 133 12.48 -22.35 -4.04
C ASN A 133 11.30 -21.97 -3.13
N CYS A 134 10.64 -20.86 -3.39
CA CYS A 134 9.50 -20.36 -2.62
C CYS A 134 8.24 -20.34 -3.48
N PRO A 135 7.07 -20.53 -2.89
CA PRO A 135 5.79 -20.39 -3.58
C PRO A 135 5.45 -18.92 -3.81
N ILE A 136 6.29 -18.21 -4.54
CA ILE A 136 6.16 -16.78 -4.82
C ILE A 136 6.27 -16.54 -6.30
N LYS A 137 5.40 -15.67 -6.83
CA LYS A 137 5.45 -15.19 -8.21
C LYS A 137 5.51 -13.69 -8.26
N ILE A 138 6.62 -13.14 -8.76
CA ILE A 138 6.76 -11.70 -8.96
C ILE A 138 6.17 -11.32 -10.31
N ILE A 139 5.30 -10.30 -10.29
CA ILE A 139 4.57 -9.78 -11.44
C ILE A 139 4.81 -8.28 -11.53
N GLY A 140 5.52 -7.83 -12.57
CA GLY A 140 5.72 -6.40 -12.82
C GLY A 140 4.47 -5.75 -13.43
N TYR A 141 4.08 -4.56 -12.98
CA TYR A 141 2.95 -3.81 -13.54
C TYR A 141 3.30 -2.35 -13.85
N ASP A 142 2.74 -1.83 -14.93
CA ASP A 142 2.71 -0.40 -15.24
C ASP A 142 1.43 0.24 -14.74
N LYS A 143 0.32 -0.48 -14.91
CA LYS A 143 -1.01 -0.14 -14.42
C LYS A 143 -1.73 -1.43 -14.03
N LEU A 144 -2.30 -1.46 -12.86
CA LEU A 144 -3.16 -2.56 -12.42
C LEU A 144 -4.53 -2.44 -13.08
N ASN A 145 -5.02 -3.57 -13.58
CA ASN A 145 -6.40 -3.77 -14.01
C ASN A 145 -6.67 -5.29 -13.95
N ILE A 146 -6.97 -5.77 -12.76
CA ILE A 146 -7.14 -7.19 -12.46
C ILE A 146 -8.58 -7.38 -12.02
N GLU A 147 -9.25 -8.40 -12.56
CA GLU A 147 -10.59 -8.81 -12.14
C GLU A 147 -10.60 -10.32 -11.96
N GLU A 148 -10.78 -10.77 -10.73
CA GLU A 148 -10.71 -12.17 -10.36
C GLU A 148 -11.52 -12.44 -9.08
N ASN A 149 -12.27 -13.53 -9.04
CA ASN A 149 -13.06 -13.97 -7.88
C ASN A 149 -13.99 -12.88 -7.30
N GLY A 150 -14.56 -12.02 -8.16
CA GLY A 150 -15.44 -10.93 -7.74
C GLY A 150 -14.69 -9.73 -7.11
N ILE A 151 -13.38 -9.71 -7.25
CA ILE A 151 -12.52 -8.63 -6.80
C ILE A 151 -11.92 -7.95 -8.02
N LYS A 152 -12.03 -6.62 -8.07
CA LYS A 152 -11.38 -5.81 -9.10
C LYS A 152 -10.36 -4.89 -8.46
N ILE A 153 -9.14 -4.90 -9.00
CA ILE A 153 -8.03 -4.09 -8.52
C ILE A 153 -7.52 -3.24 -9.68
N SER A 154 -7.47 -1.94 -9.45
CA SER A 154 -6.96 -0.97 -10.41
C SER A 154 -5.98 0.00 -9.75
N SER A 155 -5.13 0.65 -10.54
CA SER A 155 -4.19 1.65 -10.04
C SER A 155 -4.21 2.95 -10.83
N LEU A 156 -3.79 4.01 -10.16
CA LEU A 156 -3.57 5.35 -10.70
C LEU A 156 -2.17 5.81 -10.32
N VAL A 157 -1.37 6.23 -11.29
CA VAL A 157 -0.08 6.88 -10.99
C VAL A 157 -0.34 8.23 -10.34
N VAL A 158 0.33 8.46 -9.21
CA VAL A 158 0.24 9.71 -8.43
C VAL A 158 1.61 10.38 -8.32
N PRO A 159 1.66 11.70 -8.17
CA PRO A 159 2.91 12.45 -8.06
C PRO A 159 3.60 12.16 -6.73
N HIS A 160 4.84 11.76 -6.81
CA HIS A 160 5.73 11.53 -5.69
C HIS A 160 7.17 11.63 -6.15
N THR A 161 8.16 11.50 -5.26
CA THR A 161 9.60 11.56 -5.61
C THR A 161 10.04 10.45 -6.54
N ILE A 162 9.36 9.30 -6.48
CA ILE A 162 9.48 8.18 -7.43
C ILE A 162 8.10 7.78 -7.93
N LYS A 163 8.01 6.90 -8.94
CA LYS A 163 6.72 6.40 -9.45
C LYS A 163 5.93 5.74 -8.32
N SER A 164 4.85 6.37 -7.91
CA SER A 164 3.91 5.91 -6.91
C SER A 164 2.54 5.64 -7.53
N ASN A 165 1.80 4.68 -6.98
CA ASN A 165 0.52 4.23 -7.50
C ASN A 165 -0.52 4.16 -6.38
N ALA A 166 -1.54 4.97 -6.46
CA ALA A 166 -2.75 4.73 -5.70
C ALA A 166 -3.42 3.44 -6.18
N ILE A 167 -4.03 2.70 -5.27
CA ILE A 167 -4.65 1.41 -5.55
C ILE A 167 -6.12 1.43 -5.13
N LYS A 168 -7.00 1.00 -6.01
CA LYS A 168 -8.43 0.81 -5.76
C LYS A 168 -8.76 -0.67 -5.76
N VAL A 169 -9.49 -1.10 -4.75
CA VAL A 169 -10.03 -2.45 -4.59
C VAL A 169 -11.55 -2.35 -4.56
N GLU A 170 -12.19 -2.97 -5.54
CA GLU A 170 -13.65 -3.05 -5.65
C GLU A 170 -14.06 -4.49 -5.36
N ILE A 171 -14.93 -4.67 -4.37
CA ILE A 171 -15.42 -5.98 -3.93
C ILE A 171 -16.93 -5.86 -3.74
N GLU A 172 -17.69 -6.60 -4.54
CA GLU A 172 -19.16 -6.50 -4.56
C GLU A 172 -19.60 -5.04 -4.84
N ASP A 173 -20.28 -4.38 -3.89
CA ASP A 173 -20.69 -2.98 -3.99
C ASP A 173 -19.77 -2.04 -3.18
N LYS A 174 -18.67 -2.53 -2.64
CA LYS A 174 -17.72 -1.77 -1.80
C LYS A 174 -16.50 -1.34 -2.58
N ILE A 175 -16.09 -0.10 -2.34
CA ILE A 175 -14.93 0.53 -2.95
C ILE A 175 -13.98 0.98 -1.85
N ILE A 176 -12.78 0.42 -1.83
CA ILE A 176 -11.67 0.85 -0.97
C ILE A 176 -10.62 1.48 -1.87
N VAL A 177 -10.17 2.68 -1.53
CA VAL A 177 -9.07 3.36 -2.23
C VAL A 177 -7.94 3.65 -1.25
N TYR A 178 -6.73 3.28 -1.64
CA TYR A 178 -5.49 3.63 -0.96
C TYR A 178 -4.73 4.65 -1.80
N SER A 179 -4.39 5.80 -1.21
CA SER A 179 -3.71 6.88 -1.93
C SER A 179 -2.29 6.56 -2.34
N SER A 180 -1.60 5.64 -1.60
CA SER A 180 -0.15 5.61 -1.57
C SER A 180 0.42 6.98 -1.17
N ASP A 181 1.72 7.19 -1.29
CA ASP A 181 2.36 8.51 -1.09
C ASP A 181 2.14 9.39 -2.30
N THR A 182 1.70 10.62 -2.08
CA THR A 182 1.31 11.52 -3.16
C THR A 182 1.39 13.00 -2.78
N GLY A 183 1.78 13.83 -3.74
CA GLY A 183 1.62 15.28 -3.64
C GLY A 183 0.20 15.76 -4.02
N THR A 184 0.01 17.08 -4.02
CA THR A 184 -1.29 17.71 -4.25
C THR A 184 -1.79 17.65 -5.69
N LYS A 185 -0.88 17.58 -6.67
CA LYS A 185 -1.18 17.54 -8.11
C LYS A 185 -1.59 16.16 -8.59
N ASN A 186 -2.55 15.53 -7.89
CA ASN A 186 -3.05 14.20 -8.16
C ASN A 186 -4.49 14.20 -8.70
N ASN A 187 -4.90 13.05 -9.25
CA ASN A 187 -6.27 12.83 -9.74
C ASN A 187 -7.09 11.95 -8.76
N LEU A 188 -6.74 11.96 -7.46
CA LEU A 188 -7.40 11.14 -6.45
C LEU A 188 -8.87 11.49 -6.28
N ARG A 189 -9.28 12.75 -6.49
CA ARG A 189 -10.68 13.17 -6.42
C ARG A 189 -11.59 12.33 -7.33
N GLU A 190 -11.16 12.10 -8.55
CA GLU A 190 -11.93 11.28 -9.48
C GLU A 190 -11.69 9.78 -9.22
N PHE A 191 -10.47 9.39 -8.87
CA PHE A 191 -10.14 7.98 -8.61
C PHE A 191 -10.83 7.42 -7.36
N ALA A 192 -10.95 8.23 -6.29
CA ALA A 192 -11.61 7.86 -5.05
C ALA A 192 -13.11 8.18 -5.01
N LYS A 193 -13.69 8.63 -6.13
CA LYS A 193 -15.08 9.06 -6.18
C LYS A 193 -16.04 8.01 -5.65
N ASN A 194 -16.87 8.43 -4.66
CA ASN A 194 -17.85 7.61 -3.97
C ASN A 194 -17.27 6.37 -3.26
N ALA A 195 -15.97 6.34 -2.91
CA ALA A 195 -15.38 5.25 -2.18
C ALA A 195 -16.07 5.06 -0.80
N ASP A 196 -16.26 3.81 -0.41
CA ASP A 196 -16.75 3.48 0.94
C ASP A 196 -15.69 3.78 1.99
N LEU A 197 -14.42 3.54 1.66
CA LEU A 197 -13.26 3.85 2.49
C LEU A 197 -12.13 4.42 1.64
N PHE A 198 -11.65 5.60 2.02
CA PHE A 198 -10.45 6.20 1.45
C PHE A 198 -9.34 6.18 2.48
N ILE A 199 -8.34 5.31 2.29
CA ILE A 199 -7.12 5.24 3.08
C ILE A 199 -6.15 6.24 2.45
N CYS A 200 -5.90 7.36 3.13
CA CYS A 200 -5.11 8.45 2.60
C CYS A 200 -3.93 8.78 3.49
N GLU A 201 -2.76 8.97 2.85
CA GLU A 201 -1.62 9.52 3.54
C GLU A 201 -1.92 10.90 4.10
N ALA A 202 -1.29 11.23 5.23
CA ALA A 202 -1.34 12.52 5.88
C ALA A 202 -0.04 12.75 6.63
N THR A 203 1.05 12.92 5.89
CA THR A 203 2.40 13.02 6.47
C THR A 203 2.58 14.29 7.30
N PHE A 204 1.94 15.40 6.88
CA PHE A 204 2.13 16.72 7.47
C PHE A 204 0.90 17.27 8.19
N LEU A 205 1.16 18.08 9.21
CA LEU A 205 0.18 18.95 9.86
C LEU A 205 0.37 20.41 9.42
N LYS A 206 -0.70 21.18 9.37
CA LYS A 206 -0.71 22.59 9.06
C LYS A 206 0.32 23.35 9.91
N GLY A 207 1.12 24.18 9.26
CA GLY A 207 2.21 24.91 9.91
C GLY A 207 3.56 24.19 9.88
N GLN A 208 3.62 22.91 9.53
CA GLN A 208 4.88 22.24 9.25
C GLN A 208 5.44 22.66 7.89
N SER A 209 6.77 22.61 7.74
CA SER A 209 7.43 22.87 6.47
C SER A 209 7.36 21.65 5.57
N ARG A 210 6.82 21.80 4.36
CA ARG A 210 6.87 20.82 3.28
C ARG A 210 7.96 21.25 2.29
N LEU A 211 9.01 20.46 2.14
CA LEU A 211 10.15 20.81 1.27
C LEU A 211 9.82 20.70 -0.22
N ASP A 212 8.96 19.76 -0.57
CA ASP A 212 8.47 19.51 -1.93
C ASP A 212 7.01 19.07 -1.94
N ASP A 213 6.41 18.91 -3.12
CA ASP A 213 5.02 18.46 -3.26
C ASP A 213 4.95 16.92 -3.41
N SER A 214 5.56 16.20 -2.45
CA SER A 214 5.61 14.72 -2.46
C SER A 214 4.64 14.06 -1.49
N HIS A 215 4.12 14.80 -0.51
CA HIS A 215 3.19 14.33 0.51
C HIS A 215 2.09 15.35 0.83
N LEU A 216 1.02 14.89 1.46
CA LEU A 216 -0.13 15.69 1.84
C LEU A 216 -0.07 16.16 3.30
N PHE A 217 -0.70 17.31 3.53
CA PHE A 217 -1.18 17.70 4.86
C PHE A 217 -2.50 16.97 5.17
N ALA A 218 -2.82 16.79 6.44
CA ALA A 218 -4.07 16.15 6.87
C ALA A 218 -5.32 16.87 6.31
N TYR A 219 -5.32 18.21 6.28
CA TYR A 219 -6.41 18.98 5.70
C TYR A 219 -6.55 18.78 4.17
N GLU A 220 -5.42 18.56 3.44
CA GLU A 220 -5.46 18.29 1.99
C GLU A 220 -6.07 16.92 1.69
N ALA A 221 -5.73 15.90 2.50
CA ALA A 221 -6.38 14.59 2.43
C ALA A 221 -7.90 14.69 2.67
N ALA A 222 -8.32 15.49 3.65
CA ALA A 222 -9.72 15.74 3.95
C ALA A 222 -10.45 16.49 2.83
N GLN A 223 -9.81 17.46 2.18
CA GLN A 223 -10.38 18.16 1.02
C GLN A 223 -10.56 17.21 -0.17
N ILE A 224 -9.58 16.32 -0.43
CA ILE A 224 -9.71 15.30 -1.47
C ILE A 224 -10.90 14.38 -1.15
N ALA A 225 -11.02 13.91 0.09
CA ALA A 225 -12.10 13.05 0.54
C ALA A 225 -13.49 13.68 0.35
N LYS A 226 -13.62 14.97 0.71
CA LYS A 226 -14.84 15.76 0.52
C LYS A 226 -15.22 15.90 -0.96
N ASP A 227 -14.27 16.32 -1.78
CA ASP A 227 -14.48 16.53 -3.21
C ASP A 227 -14.80 15.22 -3.96
N ALA A 228 -14.21 14.11 -3.50
CA ALA A 228 -14.48 12.76 -4.02
C ALA A 228 -15.79 12.16 -3.50
N ASN A 229 -16.49 12.82 -2.57
CA ASN A 229 -17.70 12.29 -1.93
C ASN A 229 -17.50 10.89 -1.34
N VAL A 230 -16.37 10.67 -0.66
CA VAL A 230 -16.12 9.37 0.01
C VAL A 230 -17.00 9.24 1.24
N LYS A 231 -17.33 8.00 1.65
CA LYS A 231 -18.13 7.77 2.85
C LYS A 231 -17.32 7.92 4.13
N GLU A 232 -16.05 7.49 4.11
CA GLU A 232 -15.14 7.59 5.24
C GLU A 232 -13.71 7.82 4.79
N LEU A 233 -13.01 8.72 5.47
CA LEU A 233 -11.59 8.97 5.34
C LEU A 233 -10.83 8.32 6.49
N ALA A 234 -9.89 7.42 6.17
CA ALA A 234 -8.99 6.81 7.13
C ALA A 234 -7.57 7.34 6.89
N LEU A 235 -7.07 8.15 7.81
CA LEU A 235 -5.72 8.71 7.71
C LEU A 235 -4.65 7.71 8.09
N THR A 236 -3.49 7.82 7.46
CA THR A 236 -2.33 6.96 7.65
C THR A 236 -1.03 7.69 7.28
N HIS A 237 0.12 7.01 7.35
CA HIS A 237 1.44 7.52 6.98
C HIS A 237 1.89 8.67 7.91
N PHE A 238 1.72 8.45 9.22
CA PHE A 238 2.03 9.45 10.24
C PHE A 238 3.51 9.44 10.62
N TRP A 239 4.06 10.57 10.95
CA TRP A 239 5.34 10.60 11.65
C TRP A 239 5.20 9.94 13.02
N PRO A 240 6.09 8.99 13.38
CA PRO A 240 5.95 8.19 14.61
C PRO A 240 6.06 9.03 15.91
N GLU A 241 6.65 10.22 15.87
CA GLU A 241 6.78 11.15 16.98
C GLU A 241 5.53 11.97 17.27
N ILE A 242 4.60 12.05 16.31
CA ILE A 242 3.43 12.92 16.41
C ILE A 242 2.20 12.10 16.79
N ASP A 243 1.40 12.62 17.72
CA ASP A 243 0.14 11.99 18.06
C ASP A 243 -0.83 12.07 16.86
N LYS A 244 -1.28 10.90 16.41
CA LYS A 244 -2.19 10.78 15.27
C LYS A 244 -3.55 11.45 15.48
N SER A 245 -3.95 11.73 16.72
CA SER A 245 -5.18 12.49 17.00
C SER A 245 -5.11 13.91 16.41
N LEU A 246 -3.94 14.54 16.37
CA LEU A 246 -3.75 15.87 15.80
C LEU A 246 -4.08 15.90 14.29
N TYR A 247 -3.73 14.84 13.56
CA TYR A 247 -4.07 14.71 12.14
C TYR A 247 -5.59 14.57 11.94
N VAL A 248 -6.23 13.80 12.81
CA VAL A 248 -7.70 13.64 12.77
C VAL A 248 -8.41 14.94 13.12
N GLU A 249 -7.94 15.69 14.12
CA GLU A 249 -8.49 17.00 14.51
C GLU A 249 -8.39 17.98 13.36
N GLU A 250 -7.23 18.12 12.72
CA GLU A 250 -7.04 19.00 11.56
C GLU A 250 -7.96 18.60 10.39
N ALA A 251 -8.01 17.32 10.05
CA ALA A 251 -8.81 16.83 8.93
C ALA A 251 -10.32 17.04 9.16
N LYS A 252 -10.80 16.93 10.41
CA LYS A 252 -12.21 17.13 10.78
C LYS A 252 -12.71 18.55 10.55
N GLU A 253 -11.83 19.54 10.46
CA GLU A 253 -12.24 20.90 10.05
C GLU A 253 -12.79 20.95 8.61
N TYR A 254 -12.47 19.93 7.78
CA TYR A 254 -12.79 19.91 6.35
C TYR A 254 -13.70 18.76 5.92
N PHE A 255 -13.68 17.64 6.67
CA PHE A 255 -14.47 16.43 6.39
C PHE A 255 -14.84 15.72 7.70
N ASP A 256 -16.14 15.49 7.97
CA ASP A 256 -16.61 15.04 9.28
C ASP A 256 -16.25 13.59 9.60
N ASN A 257 -16.41 12.66 8.63
CA ASN A 257 -16.23 11.23 8.86
C ASN A 257 -14.77 10.80 8.67
N VAL A 258 -13.92 11.23 9.60
CA VAL A 258 -12.47 10.98 9.61
C VAL A 258 -12.08 10.12 10.79
N CYS A 259 -11.20 9.12 10.55
CA CYS A 259 -10.52 8.38 11.58
C CYS A 259 -9.02 8.24 11.25
N SER A 260 -8.19 7.93 12.25
CA SER A 260 -6.86 7.37 12.04
C SER A 260 -6.93 5.86 12.01
N LEU A 261 -6.13 5.21 11.17
CA LEU A 261 -5.98 3.76 11.25
C LEU A 261 -5.19 3.36 12.50
N GLU A 262 -5.61 2.26 13.11
CA GLU A 262 -4.94 1.66 14.27
C GLU A 262 -4.46 0.26 13.90
N GLU A 263 -3.18 -0.01 14.14
CA GLU A 263 -2.57 -1.29 13.85
C GLU A 263 -3.29 -2.45 14.54
N ARG A 264 -3.49 -3.54 13.82
CA ARG A 264 -4.17 -4.77 14.25
C ARG A 264 -5.66 -4.62 14.63
N LYS A 265 -6.23 -3.42 14.55
CA LYS A 265 -7.65 -3.19 14.80
C LYS A 265 -8.45 -3.41 13.52
N GLU A 266 -9.26 -4.47 13.49
CA GLU A 266 -10.14 -4.76 12.37
C GLU A 266 -11.14 -3.64 12.12
N LYS A 267 -11.25 -3.20 10.87
CA LYS A 267 -12.34 -2.37 10.39
C LYS A 267 -13.23 -3.23 9.48
N VAL A 268 -14.46 -3.46 9.94
CA VAL A 268 -15.45 -4.23 9.18
C VAL A 268 -16.23 -3.30 8.28
N LEU A 269 -16.16 -3.54 6.98
CA LEU A 269 -16.97 -2.88 5.96
C LEU A 269 -18.19 -3.77 5.70
N ILE A 270 -19.29 -3.55 6.43
CA ILE A 270 -20.47 -4.41 6.37
C ILE A 270 -21.08 -4.35 4.98
N TYR A 271 -21.27 -5.52 4.39
CA TYR A 271 -21.97 -5.72 3.13
C TYR A 271 -23.49 -5.80 3.38
N ASP A 272 -24.29 -4.93 2.76
CA ASP A 272 -25.75 -5.03 2.79
C ASP A 272 -26.27 -5.79 1.55
N LYS A 273 -26.66 -7.05 1.75
CA LYS A 273 -27.21 -7.90 0.69
C LYS A 273 -28.57 -7.42 0.10
N ARG A 274 -29.13 -6.30 0.56
CA ARG A 274 -30.45 -5.82 0.13
C ARG A 274 -30.44 -4.97 -1.13
N SER A 275 -29.28 -4.64 -1.69
CA SER A 275 -29.16 -3.80 -2.89
C SER A 275 -28.98 -4.56 -4.22
N SER A 276 -28.97 -5.89 -4.19
CA SER A 276 -28.89 -6.73 -5.40
C SER A 276 -30.21 -7.40 -5.71
N LYS A 277 -31.23 -6.59 -6.05
CA LYS A 277 -32.44 -7.02 -6.71
C LYS A 277 -32.76 -6.08 -7.87
#